data_40e01cf71b57be690c923f7232d38e6a
#
_entry.id   40e01cf71b57be690c923f7232d38e6a
#
_cell.length_a   1.000
_cell.length_b   1.000
_cell.length_c   1.000
_cell.angle_alpha   90.00
_cell.angle_beta   90.00
_cell.angle_gamma   90.00
#
_symmetry.space_group_name_H-M   'P 1'
#
loop_
_entity.id
_entity.type
_entity.pdbx_description
1 polymer ?
#
loop_
_entity_poly.entity_id
_entity_poly.type
_entity_poly.pdbx_seq_one_letter_code
_entity_poly.pdbx_strand_id
1 'polypeptide(L)'
;MDTKQTFSNSFKDYSYWIDTETSETSFCTDLPRKADLVIIGSGYTGLNVALETARAGVDTVIIDKVEIGGGCSSKNGGQVSNIIKPSLKKLSYKFGIETAKSLKKESIESVEWLKSFLISENIHCDFNQSGLFHAAHTKSYFEEMSKECDSLYHDEGVEAYSVPIGDMQKEIGSDVYFGGIVYPQHASLNPVK
;
A
#
# COMPACT_ATOMS: atom_id res chain seq x y z
N MET A 1 24.72 -8.63 -24.87
CA MET A 1 23.46 -8.17 -25.50
C MET A 1 23.33 -6.70 -25.24
N ASP A 2 23.18 -5.91 -26.27
CA ASP A 2 23.10 -4.45 -26.13
C ASP A 2 21.72 -4.10 -25.50
N THR A 3 21.70 -3.67 -24.25
CA THR A 3 20.50 -3.34 -23.49
C THR A 3 19.71 -2.17 -24.08
N LYS A 4 20.31 -1.40 -24.97
CA LYS A 4 19.69 -0.27 -25.67
C LYS A 4 18.53 -0.66 -26.63
N GLN A 5 18.42 -1.92 -27.05
CA GLN A 5 17.33 -2.38 -27.91
C GLN A 5 16.09 -2.86 -27.15
N THR A 6 16.15 -3.00 -25.84
CA THR A 6 15.05 -3.57 -25.02
C THR A 6 14.02 -2.53 -24.58
N PHE A 7 14.42 -1.26 -24.49
CA PHE A 7 13.57 -0.18 -24.01
C PHE A 7 13.27 0.84 -25.12
N SER A 8 12.12 1.49 -25.05
CA SER A 8 11.79 2.62 -25.93
C SER A 8 12.70 3.82 -25.66
N ASN A 9 12.81 4.74 -26.62
CA ASN A 9 13.58 5.97 -26.43
C ASN A 9 12.99 6.90 -25.35
N SER A 10 11.76 6.67 -24.94
CA SER A 10 11.06 7.39 -23.90
C SER A 10 11.03 6.65 -22.56
N PHE A 11 11.78 5.53 -22.45
CA PHE A 11 11.86 4.79 -21.20
C PHE A 11 12.53 5.64 -20.12
N LYS A 12 11.91 5.68 -18.93
CA LYS A 12 12.40 6.35 -17.75
C LYS A 12 12.78 5.32 -16.69
N ASP A 13 14.02 5.33 -16.20
CA ASP A 13 14.56 4.39 -15.21
C ASP A 13 14.36 4.90 -13.78
N TYR A 14 13.14 5.38 -13.48
CA TYR A 14 12.78 5.82 -12.14
C TYR A 14 11.28 5.60 -11.88
N SER A 15 10.85 5.74 -10.64
CA SER A 15 9.47 5.51 -10.23
C SER A 15 8.50 6.47 -10.91
N TYR A 16 7.36 5.96 -11.36
CA TYR A 16 6.24 6.76 -11.86
C TYR A 16 5.85 7.86 -10.87
N TRP A 17 5.81 7.56 -9.59
CA TRP A 17 5.40 8.50 -8.56
C TRP A 17 6.36 9.70 -8.43
N ILE A 18 7.67 9.44 -8.54
CA ILE A 18 8.68 10.50 -8.54
C ILE A 18 8.53 11.38 -9.79
N ASP A 19 8.18 10.81 -10.94
CA ASP A 19 7.95 11.55 -12.18
C ASP A 19 6.74 12.49 -12.12
N THR A 20 5.77 12.16 -11.26
CA THR A 20 4.54 12.96 -11.09
C THR A 20 4.68 14.10 -10.08
N GLU A 21 5.77 14.10 -9.30
CA GLU A 21 5.99 15.08 -8.24
C GLU A 21 7.15 16.03 -8.58
N THR A 22 6.89 17.32 -8.45
CA THR A 22 7.90 18.38 -8.58
C THR A 22 8.36 18.83 -7.18
N SER A 23 8.81 17.91 -6.34
CA SER A 23 9.27 18.32 -5.01
C SER A 23 10.63 19.00 -5.12
N GLU A 24 10.69 20.31 -4.83
CA GLU A 24 11.91 21.01 -4.50
C GLU A 24 12.40 20.57 -3.10
N THR A 25 12.92 19.35 -3.00
CA THR A 25 13.56 18.92 -1.76
C THR A 25 14.92 19.59 -1.66
N SER A 26 15.03 20.58 -0.80
CA SER A 26 16.34 21.12 -0.42
C SER A 26 17.03 20.13 0.50
N PHE A 27 18.08 19.49 0.02
CA PHE A 27 18.93 18.66 0.86
C PHE A 27 19.95 19.54 1.58
N CYS A 28 20.10 19.32 2.89
CA CYS A 28 21.23 19.87 3.62
C CYS A 28 22.45 18.99 3.34
N THR A 29 23.49 19.54 2.76
CA THR A 29 24.78 18.86 2.52
C THR A 29 25.72 18.97 3.72
N ASP A 30 25.47 19.90 4.63
CA ASP A 30 26.29 20.14 5.82
C ASP A 30 25.73 19.28 6.98
N LEU A 31 26.42 18.17 7.26
CA LEU A 31 26.05 17.32 8.37
C LEU A 31 26.44 17.96 9.72
N PRO A 32 25.56 17.91 10.72
CA PRO A 32 25.89 18.35 12.07
C PRO A 32 26.99 17.48 12.65
N ARG A 33 27.84 18.08 13.50
CA ARG A 33 28.94 17.34 14.15
C ARG A 33 28.46 16.36 15.21
N LYS A 34 27.25 16.54 15.70
CA LYS A 34 26.61 15.71 16.74
C LYS A 34 25.13 15.64 16.45
N ALA A 35 24.53 14.52 16.78
CA ALA A 35 23.10 14.29 16.85
C ALA A 35 22.83 13.25 17.94
N ASP A 36 21.64 13.28 18.55
CA ASP A 36 21.25 12.28 19.54
C ASP A 36 20.86 10.96 18.83
N LEU A 37 20.28 11.07 17.62
CA LEU A 37 19.87 9.93 16.80
C LEU A 37 20.24 10.17 15.33
N VAL A 38 20.82 9.15 14.70
CA VAL A 38 21.05 9.11 13.25
C VAL A 38 20.24 7.96 12.67
N ILE A 39 19.38 8.29 11.70
CA ILE A 39 18.56 7.32 10.97
C ILE A 39 19.17 7.13 9.57
N ILE A 40 19.41 5.88 9.19
CA ILE A 40 19.91 5.53 7.86
C ILE A 40 18.76 5.06 6.99
N GLY A 41 18.42 5.86 5.99
CA GLY A 41 17.32 5.63 5.05
C GLY A 41 16.09 6.49 5.33
N SER A 42 15.63 7.18 4.29
CA SER A 42 14.48 8.09 4.29
C SER A 42 13.21 7.46 3.69
N GLY A 43 13.08 6.15 3.76
CA GLY A 43 11.83 5.46 3.43
C GLY A 43 10.82 5.56 4.58
N TYR A 44 9.64 4.96 4.40
CA TYR A 44 8.54 5.02 5.41
C TYR A 44 8.99 4.72 6.83
N THR A 45 9.81 3.69 7.03
CA THR A 45 10.28 3.32 8.38
C THR A 45 11.13 4.43 8.98
N GLY A 46 12.10 4.96 8.24
CA GLY A 46 12.98 6.00 8.74
C GLY A 46 12.24 7.31 9.01
N LEU A 47 11.34 7.70 8.12
CA LEU A 47 10.52 8.92 8.28
C LEU A 47 9.58 8.82 9.48
N ASN A 48 8.93 7.67 9.70
CA ASN A 48 8.08 7.49 10.88
C ASN A 48 8.88 7.54 12.19
N VAL A 49 10.07 6.92 12.23
CA VAL A 49 10.96 7.02 13.40
C VAL A 49 11.38 8.46 13.64
N ALA A 50 11.75 9.19 12.58
CA ALA A 50 12.14 10.60 12.68
C ALA A 50 11.00 11.47 13.18
N LEU A 51 9.78 11.25 12.72
CA LEU A 51 8.60 11.99 13.16
C LEU A 51 8.36 11.81 14.66
N GLU A 52 8.38 10.58 15.15
CA GLU A 52 8.17 10.28 16.56
C GLU A 52 9.30 10.83 17.45
N THR A 53 10.55 10.72 17.01
CA THR A 53 11.69 11.24 17.78
C THR A 53 11.74 12.77 17.79
N ALA A 54 11.38 13.40 16.66
CA ALA A 54 11.26 14.87 16.60
C ALA A 54 10.17 15.39 17.54
N ARG A 55 9.02 14.72 17.61
CA ARG A 55 7.95 15.03 18.58
C ARG A 55 8.39 14.90 20.02
N ALA A 56 9.28 13.95 20.29
CA ALA A 56 9.89 13.76 21.61
C ALA A 56 11.01 14.76 21.92
N GLY A 57 11.34 15.68 21.00
CA GLY A 57 12.41 16.66 21.16
C GLY A 57 13.82 16.09 21.04
N VAL A 58 13.98 14.92 20.40
CA VAL A 58 15.29 14.29 20.16
C VAL A 58 15.93 14.92 18.92
N ASP A 59 17.19 15.36 19.04
CA ASP A 59 17.97 15.87 17.92
C ASP A 59 18.27 14.73 16.93
N THR A 60 17.49 14.70 15.84
CA THR A 60 17.45 13.56 14.91
C THR A 60 17.91 13.98 13.51
N VAL A 61 18.82 13.21 12.93
CA VAL A 61 19.32 13.38 11.56
C VAL A 61 19.00 12.14 10.74
N ILE A 62 18.41 12.36 9.55
CA ILE A 62 18.23 11.29 8.56
C ILE A 62 19.28 11.43 7.48
N ILE A 63 19.95 10.34 7.15
CA ILE A 63 20.86 10.27 6.01
C ILE A 63 20.39 9.21 5.02
N ASP A 64 20.44 9.53 3.74
CA ASP A 64 20.14 8.57 2.66
C ASP A 64 21.19 8.69 1.56
N LYS A 65 21.39 7.63 0.80
CA LYS A 65 22.29 7.60 -0.36
C LYS A 65 21.67 8.16 -1.63
N VAL A 66 20.35 8.32 -1.63
CA VAL A 66 19.54 8.81 -2.75
C VAL A 66 18.55 9.85 -2.23
N GLU A 67 17.70 10.34 -3.10
CA GLU A 67 16.59 11.26 -2.76
C GLU A 67 15.65 10.66 -1.71
N ILE A 68 14.94 11.52 -0.99
CA ILE A 68 13.94 11.10 0.00
C ILE A 68 12.93 10.15 -0.65
N GLY A 69 12.71 8.99 -0.04
CA GLY A 69 11.81 7.98 -0.57
C GLY A 69 12.28 7.29 -1.84
N GLY A 70 13.47 7.58 -2.38
CA GLY A 70 13.99 7.02 -3.65
C GLY A 70 14.21 5.51 -3.67
N GLY A 71 14.03 4.83 -2.52
CA GLY A 71 14.06 3.38 -2.38
C GLY A 71 12.71 2.71 -2.70
N CYS A 72 12.41 1.62 -1.99
CA CYS A 72 11.17 0.84 -2.17
C CYS A 72 9.89 1.63 -1.84
N SER A 73 9.98 2.66 -1.01
CA SER A 73 8.83 3.47 -0.60
C SER A 73 8.17 4.21 -1.76
N SER A 74 8.93 4.56 -2.82
CA SER A 74 8.38 5.13 -4.06
C SER A 74 8.18 4.11 -5.19
N LYS A 75 8.59 2.85 -4.99
CA LYS A 75 8.57 1.80 -6.04
C LYS A 75 7.51 0.73 -5.75
N ASN A 76 6.34 1.16 -5.32
CA ASN A 76 5.20 0.31 -5.04
C ASN A 76 3.96 0.77 -5.83
N GLY A 77 2.86 0.02 -5.77
CA GLY A 77 1.63 0.32 -6.51
C GLY A 77 0.76 1.40 -5.88
N GLY A 78 1.12 1.96 -4.74
CA GLY A 78 0.29 2.92 -4.01
C GLY A 78 -1.03 2.33 -3.49
N GLN A 79 -1.15 1.01 -3.42
CA GLN A 79 -2.37 0.34 -2.98
C GLN A 79 -2.40 0.18 -1.46
N VAL A 80 -3.52 0.53 -0.87
CA VAL A 80 -3.82 0.36 0.56
C VAL A 80 -4.87 -0.72 0.72
N SER A 81 -4.53 -1.75 1.49
CA SER A 81 -5.38 -2.93 1.68
C SER A 81 -5.53 -3.28 3.15
N ASN A 82 -6.73 -3.64 3.55
CA ASN A 82 -7.04 -4.18 4.88
C ASN A 82 -6.91 -5.72 4.94
N ILE A 83 -6.37 -6.36 3.89
CA ILE A 83 -6.25 -7.81 3.79
C ILE A 83 -4.78 -8.22 3.88
N ILE A 84 -4.46 -9.07 4.84
CA ILE A 84 -3.19 -9.80 4.87
C ILE A 84 -3.33 -11.14 4.15
N LYS A 85 -2.36 -11.45 3.27
CA LYS A 85 -2.42 -12.63 2.37
C LYS A 85 -2.65 -13.99 3.03
N PRO A 86 -2.04 -14.35 4.19
CA PRO A 86 -2.36 -15.63 4.79
C PRO A 86 -3.83 -15.65 5.26
N SER A 87 -4.59 -16.63 4.81
CA SER A 87 -5.97 -16.84 5.29
C SER A 87 -6.02 -17.07 6.79
N LEU A 88 -7.16 -16.81 7.43
CA LEU A 88 -7.37 -17.08 8.87
C LEU A 88 -6.97 -18.53 9.23
N LYS A 89 -7.33 -19.50 8.40
CA LYS A 89 -6.95 -20.91 8.57
C LYS A 89 -5.45 -21.13 8.62
N LYS A 90 -4.69 -20.50 7.70
CA LYS A 90 -3.21 -20.62 7.68
C LYS A 90 -2.57 -19.95 8.88
N LEU A 91 -3.07 -18.77 9.26
CA LEU A 91 -2.60 -18.06 10.46
C LEU A 91 -2.92 -18.87 11.72
N SER A 92 -4.13 -19.44 11.84
CA SER A 92 -4.53 -20.22 12.99
C SER A 92 -3.67 -21.49 13.15
N TYR A 93 -3.33 -22.13 12.05
CA TYR A 93 -2.42 -23.28 12.07
C TYR A 93 -1.03 -22.92 12.60
N LYS A 94 -0.52 -21.74 12.23
CA LYS A 94 0.84 -21.30 12.59
C LYS A 94 0.93 -20.67 13.98
N PHE A 95 -0.08 -19.91 14.39
CA PHE A 95 -0.01 -19.04 15.57
C PHE A 95 -1.13 -19.26 16.60
N GLY A 96 -2.06 -20.18 16.34
CA GLY A 96 -3.29 -20.37 17.11
C GLY A 96 -4.39 -19.39 16.69
N ILE A 97 -5.65 -19.77 17.01
CA ILE A 97 -6.84 -19.03 16.51
C ILE A 97 -6.94 -17.61 17.07
N GLU A 98 -6.61 -17.40 18.34
CA GLU A 98 -6.71 -16.08 18.97
C GLU A 98 -5.71 -15.09 18.36
N THR A 99 -4.45 -15.50 18.17
CA THR A 99 -3.43 -14.69 17.50
C THR A 99 -3.81 -14.42 16.04
N ALA A 100 -4.34 -15.41 15.33
CA ALA A 100 -4.78 -15.25 13.96
C ALA A 100 -5.91 -14.22 13.81
N LYS A 101 -6.90 -14.25 14.71
CA LYS A 101 -7.99 -13.26 14.76
C LYS A 101 -7.45 -11.85 15.08
N SER A 102 -6.54 -11.75 16.04
CA SER A 102 -5.90 -10.46 16.38
C SER A 102 -5.15 -9.86 15.20
N LEU A 103 -4.38 -10.69 14.45
CA LEU A 103 -3.68 -10.24 13.24
C LEU A 103 -4.63 -9.75 12.15
N LYS A 104 -5.77 -10.43 11.96
CA LYS A 104 -6.79 -10.01 10.99
C LYS A 104 -7.44 -8.68 11.41
N LYS A 105 -7.80 -8.56 12.68
CA LYS A 105 -8.36 -7.32 13.23
C LYS A 105 -7.39 -6.14 13.06
N GLU A 106 -6.12 -6.33 13.42
CA GLU A 106 -5.06 -5.32 13.26
C GLU A 106 -4.91 -4.87 11.80
N SER A 107 -5.03 -5.81 10.85
CA SER A 107 -4.97 -5.49 9.43
C SER A 107 -6.12 -4.56 8.98
N ILE A 108 -7.31 -4.75 9.51
CA ILE A 108 -8.46 -3.88 9.22
C ILE A 108 -8.26 -2.51 9.88
N GLU A 109 -7.88 -2.50 11.14
CA GLU A 109 -7.67 -1.27 11.92
C GLU A 109 -6.52 -0.42 11.37
N SER A 110 -5.51 -1.04 10.73
CA SER A 110 -4.37 -0.33 10.14
C SER A 110 -4.76 0.66 9.04
N VAL A 111 -5.80 0.37 8.27
CA VAL A 111 -6.30 1.28 7.22
C VAL A 111 -6.98 2.51 7.83
N GLU A 112 -7.78 2.31 8.87
CA GLU A 112 -8.42 3.43 9.59
C GLU A 112 -7.39 4.28 10.35
N TRP A 113 -6.36 3.63 10.92
CA TRP A 113 -5.22 4.32 11.50
C TRP A 113 -4.50 5.18 10.45
N LEU A 114 -4.21 4.61 9.27
CA LEU A 114 -3.56 5.37 8.19
C LEU A 114 -4.37 6.59 7.77
N LYS A 115 -5.69 6.46 7.60
CA LYS A 115 -6.56 7.61 7.29
C LYS A 115 -6.46 8.70 8.35
N SER A 116 -6.54 8.31 9.61
CA SER A 116 -6.45 9.23 10.74
C SER A 116 -5.09 9.91 10.80
N PHE A 117 -4.02 9.16 10.53
CA PHE A 117 -2.65 9.67 10.46
C PHE A 117 -2.49 10.69 9.34
N LEU A 118 -2.95 10.39 8.11
CA LEU A 118 -2.87 11.32 6.97
C LEU A 118 -3.60 12.64 7.29
N ILE A 119 -4.74 12.58 7.94
CA ILE A 119 -5.51 13.76 8.35
C ILE A 119 -4.76 14.54 9.45
N SER A 120 -4.30 13.87 10.50
CA SER A 120 -3.64 14.52 11.64
C SER A 120 -2.32 15.19 11.27
N GLU A 121 -1.59 14.59 10.32
CA GLU A 121 -0.33 15.13 9.80
C GLU A 121 -0.51 16.08 8.62
N ASN A 122 -1.76 16.30 8.18
CA ASN A 122 -2.08 17.12 7.01
C ASN A 122 -1.33 16.67 5.74
N ILE A 123 -1.24 15.34 5.53
CA ILE A 123 -0.56 14.73 4.38
C ILE A 123 -1.53 14.63 3.20
N HIS A 124 -1.26 15.37 2.14
CA HIS A 124 -2.05 15.38 0.89
C HIS A 124 -1.45 14.44 -0.15
N CYS A 125 -1.67 13.14 0.01
CA CYS A 125 -1.10 12.09 -0.84
C CYS A 125 -2.08 11.49 -1.86
N ASP A 126 -3.09 12.24 -2.29
CA ASP A 126 -4.15 11.77 -3.22
C ASP A 126 -4.84 10.48 -2.72
N PHE A 127 -5.02 10.37 -1.41
CA PHE A 127 -5.70 9.22 -0.84
C PHE A 127 -7.12 9.11 -1.38
N ASN A 128 -7.41 7.97 -2.02
CA ASN A 128 -8.71 7.70 -2.63
C ASN A 128 -9.20 6.30 -2.28
N GLN A 129 -10.30 6.22 -1.53
CA GLN A 129 -10.94 4.96 -1.19
C GLN A 129 -11.98 4.59 -2.25
N SER A 130 -11.51 4.22 -3.44
CA SER A 130 -12.36 3.79 -4.57
C SER A 130 -12.65 2.29 -4.57
N GLY A 131 -12.09 1.54 -3.63
CA GLY A 131 -12.17 0.08 -3.60
C GLY A 131 -11.15 -0.59 -4.54
N LEU A 132 -11.19 -1.91 -4.55
CA LEU A 132 -10.42 -2.78 -5.45
C LEU A 132 -11.36 -3.78 -6.12
N PHE A 133 -11.32 -3.87 -7.44
CA PHE A 133 -11.94 -4.95 -8.17
C PHE A 133 -10.92 -6.04 -8.49
N HIS A 134 -11.11 -7.24 -7.96
CA HIS A 134 -10.27 -8.39 -8.25
C HIS A 134 -10.94 -9.26 -9.31
N ALA A 135 -10.49 -9.16 -10.55
CA ALA A 135 -11.09 -9.82 -11.71
C ALA A 135 -10.76 -11.32 -11.78
N ALA A 136 -11.75 -12.12 -12.19
CA ALA A 136 -11.59 -13.54 -12.42
C ALA A 136 -11.34 -13.85 -13.89
N HIS A 137 -10.21 -14.49 -14.20
CA HIS A 137 -9.80 -14.86 -15.57
C HIS A 137 -10.52 -16.10 -16.11
N THR A 138 -11.18 -16.89 -15.24
CA THR A 138 -11.94 -18.07 -15.62
C THR A 138 -13.24 -18.15 -14.82
N LYS A 139 -14.24 -18.84 -15.38
CA LYS A 139 -15.52 -19.07 -14.68
C LYS A 139 -15.33 -19.85 -13.38
N SER A 140 -14.50 -20.90 -13.38
CA SER A 140 -14.22 -21.70 -12.18
C SER A 140 -13.54 -20.87 -11.08
N TYR A 141 -12.66 -19.95 -11.47
CA TYR A 141 -12.01 -19.06 -10.51
C TYR A 141 -13.01 -18.05 -9.91
N PHE A 142 -13.93 -17.52 -10.72
CA PHE A 142 -15.00 -16.67 -10.21
C PHE A 142 -15.90 -17.41 -9.19
N GLU A 143 -16.29 -18.64 -9.49
CA GLU A 143 -17.09 -19.46 -8.58
C GLU A 143 -16.38 -19.75 -7.25
N GLU A 144 -15.07 -19.97 -7.28
CA GLU A 144 -14.23 -20.14 -6.09
C GLU A 144 -14.15 -18.85 -5.27
N MET A 145 -13.80 -17.73 -5.92
CA MET A 145 -13.72 -16.42 -5.27
C MET A 145 -15.06 -15.99 -4.66
N SER A 146 -16.19 -16.24 -5.34
CA SER A 146 -17.52 -15.90 -4.82
C SER A 146 -17.85 -16.65 -3.55
N LYS A 147 -17.50 -17.94 -3.45
CA LYS A 147 -17.70 -18.74 -2.23
C LYS A 147 -16.83 -18.25 -1.08
N GLU A 148 -15.59 -17.86 -1.36
CA GLU A 148 -14.69 -17.29 -0.34
C GLU A 148 -15.20 -15.92 0.12
N CYS A 149 -15.77 -15.12 -0.77
CA CYS A 149 -16.31 -13.80 -0.47
C CYS A 149 -17.37 -13.85 0.65
N ASP A 150 -18.30 -14.80 0.60
CA ASP A 150 -19.34 -14.95 1.61
C ASP A 150 -18.78 -15.24 3.02
N SER A 151 -17.64 -15.91 3.10
CA SER A 151 -16.97 -16.25 4.38
C SER A 151 -16.10 -15.11 4.92
N LEU A 152 -15.59 -14.20 4.05
CA LEU A 152 -14.68 -13.13 4.45
C LEU A 152 -15.28 -12.21 5.52
N TYR A 153 -16.53 -11.83 5.37
CA TYR A 153 -17.19 -10.95 6.34
C TYR A 153 -17.38 -11.64 7.70
N HIS A 154 -17.87 -12.88 7.68
CA HIS A 154 -18.15 -13.63 8.92
C HIS A 154 -16.89 -14.08 9.66
N ASP A 155 -15.86 -14.50 8.91
CA ASP A 155 -14.67 -15.09 9.50
C ASP A 155 -13.56 -14.06 9.78
N GLU A 156 -13.46 -13.04 8.94
CA GLU A 156 -12.35 -12.10 8.96
C GLU A 156 -12.77 -10.63 9.15
N GLY A 157 -14.07 -10.32 9.11
CA GLY A 157 -14.61 -8.95 9.22
C GLY A 157 -14.32 -8.07 7.99
N VAL A 158 -13.97 -8.67 6.86
CA VAL A 158 -13.64 -7.97 5.62
C VAL A 158 -14.89 -7.84 4.75
N GLU A 159 -15.27 -6.60 4.43
CA GLU A 159 -16.36 -6.33 3.49
C GLU A 159 -15.90 -6.66 2.06
N ALA A 160 -16.66 -7.52 1.40
CA ALA A 160 -16.47 -7.86 0.00
C ALA A 160 -17.80 -8.30 -0.62
N TYR A 161 -17.95 -8.11 -1.93
CA TYR A 161 -19.09 -8.62 -2.66
C TYR A 161 -18.71 -9.11 -4.05
N SER A 162 -19.40 -10.13 -4.53
CA SER A 162 -19.17 -10.70 -5.86
C SER A 162 -19.94 -9.93 -6.93
N VAL A 163 -19.29 -9.73 -8.09
CA VAL A 163 -19.85 -9.08 -9.26
C VAL A 163 -19.85 -10.07 -10.41
N PRO A 164 -21.03 -10.54 -10.87
CA PRO A 164 -21.11 -11.46 -12.00
C PRO A 164 -20.78 -10.76 -13.32
N ILE A 165 -20.49 -11.56 -14.35
CA ILE A 165 -20.08 -11.06 -15.68
C ILE A 165 -21.06 -10.02 -16.25
N GLY A 166 -22.35 -10.17 -16.03
CA GLY A 166 -23.36 -9.22 -16.53
C GLY A 166 -23.33 -7.83 -15.91
N ASP A 167 -22.69 -7.67 -14.75
CA ASP A 167 -22.59 -6.41 -14.02
C ASP A 167 -21.22 -5.77 -14.06
N MET A 168 -20.22 -6.46 -14.63
CA MET A 168 -18.80 -5.98 -14.68
C MET A 168 -18.63 -4.62 -15.36
N GLN A 169 -19.45 -4.32 -16.39
CA GLN A 169 -19.39 -3.02 -17.08
C GLN A 169 -19.60 -1.83 -16.15
N LYS A 170 -20.37 -2.01 -15.07
CA LYS A 170 -20.64 -0.96 -14.08
C LYS A 170 -19.43 -0.72 -13.17
N GLU A 171 -18.59 -1.75 -12.96
CA GLU A 171 -17.45 -1.69 -12.04
C GLU A 171 -16.15 -1.28 -12.74
N ILE A 172 -15.83 -1.93 -13.87
CA ILE A 172 -14.51 -1.74 -14.52
C ILE A 172 -14.62 -1.37 -16.02
N GLY A 173 -15.82 -1.22 -16.59
CA GLY A 173 -16.00 -0.88 -18.01
C GLY A 173 -15.42 -1.93 -18.97
N SER A 174 -15.38 -3.21 -18.59
CA SER A 174 -14.82 -4.31 -19.37
C SER A 174 -15.71 -5.55 -19.29
N ASP A 175 -15.68 -6.36 -20.34
CA ASP A 175 -16.39 -7.63 -20.46
C ASP A 175 -15.46 -8.84 -20.67
N VAL A 176 -14.14 -8.64 -20.56
CA VAL A 176 -13.16 -9.70 -20.85
C VAL A 176 -12.95 -10.70 -19.71
N TYR A 177 -13.50 -10.44 -18.55
CA TYR A 177 -13.38 -11.32 -17.37
C TYR A 177 -14.70 -12.06 -17.10
N PHE A 178 -14.67 -13.06 -16.23
CA PHE A 178 -15.82 -13.89 -15.87
C PHE A 178 -16.58 -13.39 -14.63
N GLY A 179 -16.31 -12.17 -14.20
CA GLY A 179 -16.76 -11.56 -12.97
C GLY A 179 -15.59 -11.19 -12.07
N GLY A 180 -15.85 -10.86 -10.81
CA GLY A 180 -14.83 -10.52 -9.83
C GLY A 180 -15.38 -10.28 -8.45
N ILE A 181 -14.50 -9.88 -7.54
CA ILE A 181 -14.83 -9.47 -6.18
C ILE A 181 -14.45 -8.01 -6.00
N VAL A 182 -15.35 -7.23 -5.43
CA VAL A 182 -15.09 -5.87 -4.99
C VAL A 182 -14.77 -5.86 -3.50
N TYR A 183 -13.72 -5.14 -3.14
CA TYR A 183 -13.31 -4.83 -1.77
C TYR A 183 -13.46 -3.33 -1.56
N PRO A 184 -14.59 -2.82 -1.05
CA PRO A 184 -14.87 -1.38 -1.02
C PRO A 184 -13.98 -0.58 -0.06
N GLN A 185 -13.38 -1.24 0.92
CA GLN A 185 -12.52 -0.60 1.91
C GLN A 185 -11.08 -0.39 1.44
N HIS A 186 -10.71 -0.95 0.28
CA HIS A 186 -9.38 -0.72 -0.29
C HIS A 186 -9.27 0.71 -0.84
N ALA A 187 -8.05 1.22 -0.82
CA ALA A 187 -7.75 2.56 -1.29
C ALA A 187 -6.46 2.59 -2.12
N SER A 188 -6.19 3.73 -2.69
CA SER A 188 -4.92 4.07 -3.32
C SER A 188 -4.42 5.42 -2.82
N LEU A 189 -3.13 5.64 -2.91
CA LEU A 189 -2.47 6.91 -2.61
C LEU A 189 -1.21 7.09 -3.47
N ASN A 190 -0.71 8.30 -3.54
CA ASN A 190 0.62 8.58 -4.07
C ASN A 190 1.66 8.36 -2.96
N PRO A 191 2.53 7.36 -3.07
CA PRO A 191 3.47 7.00 -2.00
C PRO A 191 4.66 7.95 -1.85
N VAL A 192 4.78 8.97 -2.69
CA VAL A 192 5.87 9.97 -2.66
C VAL A 192 5.43 11.25 -1.99
N LYS A 193 4.15 11.57 -2.04
CA LYS A 193 3.55 12.69 -1.33
C LYS A 193 3.46 12.40 0.16
#